data_2a4281768a7baf4f1a1c7cd5edde3319
#
_entry.id   2a4281768a7baf4f1a1c7cd5edde3319
#
_cell.length_a   1.000
_cell.length_b   1.000
_cell.length_c   1.000
_cell.angle_alpha   90.00
_cell.angle_beta   90.00
_cell.angle_gamma   90.00
#
_symmetry.space_group_name_H-M   'P 1'
#
loop_
_entity.id
_entity.type
_entity.pdbx_description
1 polymer ?
#
loop_
_entity_poly.entity_id
_entity_poly.type
_entity_poly.pdbx_seq_one_letter_code
_entity_poly.pdbx_strand_id
1 'polypeptide(L)'
;KLFFKKLDFTLTAKVDLIMKNKDGYAIIDYKTGEPPSVKEVNAGFDPQLPLSGYLLNKGAFVDIGPVTVKELDYVRVKAKLGPKGIETQLGAKKNSSTVEELINDGACNLEKLVTEFDKRETIYYCQPRIKYTYDYSDYDHLARRNEWVRLGRDVDA
;
A
#
# COMPACT_ATOMS: atom_id res chain seq x y z
N LYS A 1 13.70 -6.63 7.31
CA LYS A 1 13.77 -5.25 7.84
C LYS A 1 14.75 -4.43 7.00
N LEU A 2 14.39 -3.20 6.68
CA LEU A 2 15.26 -2.24 6.01
C LEU A 2 15.29 -0.95 6.83
N PHE A 3 16.49 -0.47 7.15
CA PHE A 3 16.69 0.77 7.89
C PHE A 3 17.07 1.91 6.96
N PHE A 4 16.31 3.00 7.02
CA PHE A 4 16.54 4.25 6.28
C PHE A 4 17.33 5.21 7.17
N LYS A 5 18.66 5.16 7.08
CA LYS A 5 19.56 5.91 7.96
C LYS A 5 19.31 7.43 7.99
N LYS A 6 18.92 8.02 6.85
CA LYS A 6 18.66 9.47 6.76
C LYS A 6 17.40 9.90 7.52
N LEU A 7 16.44 8.99 7.69
CA LEU A 7 15.14 9.27 8.28
C LEU A 7 14.96 8.66 9.67
N ASP A 8 15.99 7.97 10.18
CA ASP A 8 15.94 7.18 11.44
C ASP A 8 14.68 6.28 11.48
N PHE A 9 14.36 5.67 10.34
CA PHE A 9 13.13 4.92 10.11
C PHE A 9 13.43 3.48 9.69
N THR A 10 12.71 2.53 10.28
CA THR A 10 12.83 1.12 9.92
C THR A 10 11.54 0.61 9.29
N LEU A 11 11.61 0.22 8.01
CA LEU A 11 10.53 -0.48 7.34
C LEU A 11 10.61 -1.97 7.61
N THR A 12 9.50 -2.56 8.06
CA THR A 12 9.35 -4.00 8.23
C THR A 12 8.12 -4.48 7.47
N ALA A 13 8.20 -5.67 6.90
CA ALA A 13 7.05 -6.33 6.30
C ALA A 13 7.00 -7.81 6.71
N LYS A 14 5.78 -8.34 6.74
CA LYS A 14 5.47 -9.75 6.77
C LYS A 14 4.74 -10.08 5.48
N VAL A 15 5.26 -11.03 4.73
CA VAL A 15 4.75 -11.45 3.42
C VAL A 15 4.13 -12.83 3.58
N ASP A 16 2.98 -13.07 2.97
CA ASP A 16 2.30 -14.36 3.06
C ASP A 16 3.03 -15.42 2.24
N LEU A 17 3.41 -15.08 1.00
CA LEU A 17 4.12 -16.01 0.12
C LEU A 17 5.08 -15.27 -0.81
N ILE A 18 6.31 -15.78 -0.90
CA ILE A 18 7.30 -15.41 -1.91
C ILE A 18 7.56 -16.64 -2.78
N MET A 19 7.36 -16.51 -4.09
CA MET A 19 7.63 -17.57 -5.06
C MET A 19 8.77 -17.19 -5.99
N LYS A 20 9.62 -18.17 -6.29
CA LYS A 20 10.65 -18.03 -7.33
C LYS A 20 10.12 -18.57 -8.65
N ASN A 21 10.04 -17.71 -9.66
CA ASN A 21 9.66 -18.03 -11.02
C ASN A 21 10.89 -18.07 -11.94
N LYS A 22 10.69 -18.45 -13.21
CA LYS A 22 11.79 -18.49 -14.21
C LYS A 22 12.38 -17.09 -14.45
N ASP A 23 11.55 -16.05 -14.42
CA ASP A 23 11.91 -14.68 -14.78
C ASP A 23 12.24 -13.80 -13.57
N GLY A 24 12.10 -14.31 -12.35
CA GLY A 24 12.33 -13.56 -11.12
C GLY A 24 11.49 -14.06 -9.95
N TYR A 25 11.05 -13.14 -9.10
CA TYR A 25 10.27 -13.47 -7.91
C TYR A 25 8.87 -12.86 -7.98
N ALA A 26 7.90 -13.59 -7.45
CA ALA A 26 6.53 -13.15 -7.23
C ALA A 26 6.27 -12.98 -5.74
N ILE A 27 5.51 -11.97 -5.38
CA ILE A 27 4.96 -11.78 -4.03
C ILE A 27 3.45 -11.92 -4.10
N ILE A 28 2.91 -12.77 -3.24
CA ILE A 28 1.49 -13.06 -3.16
C ILE A 28 0.98 -12.72 -1.76
N ASP A 29 -0.13 -12.00 -1.71
CA ASP A 29 -0.87 -11.68 -0.50
C ASP A 29 -2.29 -12.23 -0.59
N TYR A 30 -2.70 -12.97 0.43
CA TYR A 30 -4.01 -13.62 0.49
C TYR A 30 -5.03 -12.71 1.18
N LYS A 31 -6.13 -12.40 0.48
CA LYS A 31 -7.23 -11.60 1.02
C LYS A 31 -8.50 -12.45 1.16
N THR A 32 -9.14 -12.40 2.31
CA THR A 32 -10.47 -13.00 2.52
C THR A 32 -11.59 -12.04 2.12
N GLY A 33 -11.32 -10.73 2.17
CA GLY A 33 -12.21 -9.67 1.71
C GLY A 33 -12.00 -9.29 0.24
N GLU A 34 -12.47 -8.10 -0.14
CA GLU A 34 -12.20 -7.50 -1.45
C GLU A 34 -10.75 -7.06 -1.51
N PRO A 35 -9.94 -7.52 -2.49
CA PRO A 35 -8.59 -7.02 -2.66
C PRO A 35 -8.61 -5.56 -3.16
N PRO A 36 -7.58 -4.76 -2.84
CA PRO A 36 -7.50 -3.39 -3.33
C PRO A 36 -7.44 -3.37 -4.86
N SER A 37 -8.10 -2.39 -5.44
CA SER A 37 -8.04 -2.19 -6.89
C SER A 37 -6.65 -1.67 -7.32
N VAL A 38 -6.29 -1.91 -8.59
CA VAL A 38 -5.05 -1.36 -9.19
C VAL A 38 -4.99 0.16 -9.05
N LYS A 39 -6.14 0.85 -9.11
CA LYS A 39 -6.19 2.31 -8.93
C LYS A 39 -5.83 2.75 -7.52
N GLU A 40 -6.27 2.01 -6.52
CA GLU A 40 -5.94 2.29 -5.12
C GLU A 40 -4.48 2.07 -4.83
N VAL A 41 -3.91 0.97 -5.35
CA VAL A 41 -2.47 0.69 -5.22
C VAL A 41 -1.63 1.76 -5.92
N ASN A 42 -1.98 2.12 -7.16
CA ASN A 42 -1.29 3.19 -7.91
C ASN A 42 -1.40 4.56 -7.21
N ALA A 43 -2.50 4.81 -6.52
CA ALA A 43 -2.69 6.03 -5.75
C ALA A 43 -2.00 6.01 -4.38
N GLY A 44 -1.36 4.89 -4.01
CA GLY A 44 -0.62 4.71 -2.77
C GLY A 44 -1.49 4.47 -1.54
N PHE A 45 -2.76 4.05 -1.72
CA PHE A 45 -3.67 3.73 -0.60
C PHE A 45 -3.46 2.34 -0.02
N ASP A 46 -2.95 1.41 -0.83
CA ASP A 46 -2.51 0.10 -0.35
C ASP A 46 -1.07 -0.15 -0.82
N PRO A 47 -0.08 0.31 -0.06
CA PRO A 47 1.33 0.17 -0.43
C PRO A 47 1.94 -1.18 -0.01
N GLN A 48 1.16 -2.12 0.53
CA GLN A 48 1.64 -3.36 1.13
C GLN A 48 2.52 -4.17 0.16
N LEU A 49 2.01 -4.52 -1.02
CA LEU A 49 2.76 -5.29 -2.01
C LEU A 49 3.94 -4.52 -2.62
N PRO A 50 3.78 -3.25 -3.06
CA PRO A 50 4.91 -2.46 -3.55
C PRO A 50 6.05 -2.33 -2.55
N LEU A 51 5.76 -2.05 -1.28
CA LEU A 51 6.78 -1.93 -0.24
C LEU A 51 7.41 -3.29 0.13
N SER A 52 6.64 -4.37 0.08
CA SER A 52 7.17 -5.73 0.23
C SER A 52 8.13 -6.08 -0.90
N GLY A 53 7.78 -5.71 -2.14
CA GLY A 53 8.64 -5.83 -3.31
C GLY A 53 9.94 -5.03 -3.17
N TYR A 54 9.84 -3.80 -2.67
CA TYR A 54 11.02 -2.97 -2.39
C TYR A 54 11.95 -3.61 -1.36
N LEU A 55 11.41 -4.12 -0.26
CA LEU A 55 12.18 -4.82 0.75
C LEU A 55 12.88 -6.07 0.18
N LEU A 56 12.19 -6.83 -0.67
CA LEU A 56 12.74 -8.03 -1.29
C LEU A 56 13.85 -7.68 -2.30
N ASN A 57 13.65 -6.65 -3.12
CA ASN A 57 14.67 -6.15 -4.05
C ASN A 57 15.93 -5.66 -3.31
N LYS A 58 15.78 -5.10 -2.11
CA LYS A 58 16.90 -4.63 -1.26
C LYS A 58 17.53 -5.71 -0.38
N GLY A 59 17.07 -6.98 -0.49
CA GLY A 59 17.65 -8.08 0.28
C GLY A 59 17.29 -8.05 1.78
N ALA A 60 16.19 -7.41 2.14
CA ALA A 60 15.75 -7.34 3.54
C ALA A 60 15.21 -8.67 4.10
N PHE A 61 15.06 -9.68 3.24
CA PHE A 61 14.73 -11.06 3.61
C PHE A 61 16.01 -11.89 3.60
N VAL A 62 16.51 -12.21 4.79
CA VAL A 62 17.87 -12.75 5.01
C VAL A 62 18.12 -14.04 4.22
N ASP A 63 17.12 -14.91 4.14
CA ASP A 63 17.28 -16.24 3.50
C ASP A 63 17.24 -16.18 1.96
N ILE A 64 16.84 -15.05 1.38
CA ILE A 64 16.67 -14.90 -0.07
C ILE A 64 17.75 -13.99 -0.67
N GLY A 65 18.12 -12.94 0.07
CA GLY A 65 19.01 -11.89 -0.41
C GLY A 65 18.33 -10.92 -1.40
N PRO A 66 19.11 -10.02 -2.03
CA PRO A 66 18.59 -9.08 -3.01
C PRO A 66 18.23 -9.80 -4.32
N VAL A 67 16.99 -9.65 -4.78
CA VAL A 67 16.46 -10.29 -6.00
C VAL A 67 15.57 -9.30 -6.76
N THR A 68 15.17 -9.67 -7.99
CA THR A 68 14.24 -8.87 -8.79
C THR A 68 12.82 -9.41 -8.66
N VAL A 69 11.91 -8.59 -8.17
CA VAL A 69 10.47 -8.89 -8.14
C VAL A 69 9.87 -8.56 -9.50
N LYS A 70 9.14 -9.51 -10.08
CA LYS A 70 8.48 -9.41 -11.39
C LYS A 70 6.97 -9.44 -11.31
N GLU A 71 6.41 -9.97 -10.22
CA GLU A 71 4.97 -10.15 -10.05
C GLU A 71 4.57 -9.72 -8.63
N LEU A 72 3.43 -9.04 -8.55
CA LEU A 72 2.78 -8.65 -7.29
C LEU A 72 1.30 -9.00 -7.42
N ASP A 73 0.82 -9.93 -6.61
CA ASP A 73 -0.51 -10.49 -6.76
C ASP A 73 -1.29 -10.48 -5.45
N TYR A 74 -2.55 -10.07 -5.56
CA TYR A 74 -3.56 -10.35 -4.55
C TYR A 74 -4.34 -11.59 -4.94
N VAL A 75 -4.43 -12.56 -4.04
CA VAL A 75 -5.22 -13.78 -4.22
C VAL A 75 -6.40 -13.75 -3.26
N ARG A 76 -7.59 -13.64 -3.81
CA ARG A 76 -8.82 -13.67 -3.02
C ARG A 76 -9.22 -15.08 -2.69
N VAL A 77 -9.34 -15.39 -1.39
CA VAL A 77 -9.76 -16.69 -0.89
C VAL A 77 -11.21 -16.60 -0.42
N LYS A 78 -12.13 -17.30 -1.13
CA LYS A 78 -13.56 -17.40 -0.75
C LYS A 78 -13.99 -18.85 -0.67
N ALA A 79 -14.81 -19.19 0.33
CA ALA A 79 -15.31 -20.55 0.55
C ALA A 79 -16.20 -21.10 -0.61
N LYS A 80 -16.70 -20.25 -1.51
CA LYS A 80 -17.60 -20.60 -2.62
C LYS A 80 -17.07 -20.32 -4.01
N LEU A 81 -15.77 -20.16 -4.17
CA LEU A 81 -15.18 -19.87 -5.49
C LEU A 81 -14.85 -21.16 -6.24
N GLY A 82 -15.30 -21.19 -7.52
CA GLY A 82 -14.69 -22.01 -8.55
C GLY A 82 -13.23 -21.59 -8.84
N PRO A 83 -12.59 -22.09 -9.90
CA PRO A 83 -11.14 -22.09 -10.12
C PRO A 83 -10.48 -20.70 -10.38
N LYS A 84 -11.08 -19.59 -10.03
CA LYS A 84 -10.49 -18.25 -10.18
C LYS A 84 -9.70 -17.88 -8.93
N GLY A 85 -8.43 -18.33 -8.85
CA GLY A 85 -7.56 -18.04 -7.71
C GLY A 85 -7.08 -16.59 -7.65
N ILE A 86 -6.68 -15.99 -8.79
CA ILE A 86 -6.06 -14.66 -8.85
C ILE A 86 -7.10 -13.63 -9.29
N GLU A 87 -7.47 -12.70 -8.42
CA GLU A 87 -8.41 -11.62 -8.75
C GLU A 87 -7.73 -10.33 -9.18
N THR A 88 -6.53 -10.03 -8.67
CA THR A 88 -5.81 -8.81 -9.01
C THR A 88 -4.33 -9.09 -9.18
N GLN A 89 -3.82 -8.93 -10.40
CA GLN A 89 -2.42 -8.92 -10.72
C GLN A 89 -1.97 -7.49 -11.00
N LEU A 90 -0.99 -7.00 -10.25
CA LEU A 90 -0.46 -5.66 -10.40
C LEU A 90 0.60 -5.64 -11.52
N GLY A 91 0.55 -4.59 -12.35
CA GLY A 91 1.53 -4.41 -13.43
C GLY A 91 1.30 -5.23 -14.70
N ALA A 92 0.26 -6.06 -14.76
CA ALA A 92 -0.02 -6.92 -15.94
C ALA A 92 -0.82 -6.23 -17.06
N LYS A 93 -1.49 -5.12 -16.80
CA LYS A 93 -2.33 -4.44 -17.80
C LYS A 93 -1.49 -3.49 -18.66
N LYS A 94 -1.71 -3.53 -19.98
CA LYS A 94 -0.99 -2.76 -21.02
C LYS A 94 -0.92 -1.23 -20.79
N ASN A 95 -1.76 -0.67 -19.94
CA ASN A 95 -1.83 0.77 -19.62
C ASN A 95 -1.73 1.02 -18.10
N SER A 96 -1.18 0.10 -17.33
CA SER A 96 -0.89 0.29 -15.90
C SER A 96 0.62 0.42 -15.69
N SER A 97 1.01 1.00 -14.55
CA SER A 97 2.40 1.03 -14.12
C SER A 97 2.98 -0.38 -14.09
N THR A 98 4.23 -0.50 -14.47
CA THR A 98 4.96 -1.76 -14.34
C THR A 98 5.18 -2.11 -12.87
N VAL A 99 5.48 -3.38 -12.57
CA VAL A 99 5.81 -3.82 -11.20
C VAL A 99 6.99 -3.03 -10.63
N GLU A 100 7.99 -2.74 -11.47
CA GLU A 100 9.16 -1.96 -11.07
C GLU A 100 8.80 -0.51 -10.73
N GLU A 101 7.96 0.12 -11.54
CA GLU A 101 7.46 1.49 -11.27
C GLU A 101 6.65 1.51 -9.97
N LEU A 102 5.74 0.56 -9.76
CA LEU A 102 4.96 0.46 -8.52
C LEU A 102 5.84 0.32 -7.27
N ILE A 103 6.88 -0.50 -7.35
CA ILE A 103 7.82 -0.70 -6.25
C ILE A 103 8.60 0.59 -5.96
N ASN A 104 9.09 1.27 -7.00
CA ASN A 104 9.86 2.49 -6.87
C ASN A 104 8.99 3.65 -6.37
N ASP A 105 7.77 3.79 -6.91
CA ASP A 105 6.81 4.81 -6.49
C ASP A 105 6.37 4.59 -5.03
N GLY A 106 6.12 3.35 -4.64
CA GLY A 106 5.81 2.98 -3.26
C GLY A 106 6.91 3.40 -2.29
N ALA A 107 8.17 3.12 -2.63
CA ALA A 107 9.33 3.51 -1.82
C ALA A 107 9.50 5.04 -1.76
N CYS A 108 9.39 5.71 -2.91
CA CYS A 108 9.49 7.18 -2.99
C CYS A 108 8.38 7.87 -2.20
N ASN A 109 7.14 7.37 -2.30
CA ASN A 109 6.02 7.93 -1.56
C ASN A 109 6.15 7.71 -0.05
N LEU A 110 6.65 6.55 0.38
CA LEU A 110 6.97 6.31 1.79
C LEU A 110 8.02 7.28 2.29
N GLU A 111 9.13 7.47 1.55
CA GLU A 111 10.20 8.39 1.92
C GLU A 111 9.68 9.83 2.07
N LYS A 112 8.86 10.29 1.11
CA LYS A 112 8.21 11.61 1.19
C LYS A 112 7.31 11.72 2.41
N LEU A 113 6.50 10.69 2.69
CA LEU A 113 5.58 10.68 3.81
C LEU A 113 6.34 10.74 5.14
N VAL A 114 7.35 9.88 5.33
CA VAL A 114 8.16 9.88 6.55
C VAL A 114 8.88 11.22 6.72
N THR A 115 9.48 11.76 5.64
CA THR A 115 10.14 13.07 5.68
C THR A 115 9.18 14.20 6.07
N GLU A 116 7.94 14.14 5.58
CA GLU A 116 6.95 15.16 5.91
C GLU A 116 6.53 15.07 7.37
N PHE A 117 6.27 13.88 7.88
CA PHE A 117 5.84 13.67 9.27
C PHE A 117 6.99 13.66 10.29
N ASP A 118 8.24 13.69 9.84
CA ASP A 118 9.42 13.94 10.69
C ASP A 118 9.54 15.44 11.07
N LYS A 119 8.88 16.32 10.32
CA LYS A 119 8.81 17.74 10.66
C LYS A 119 7.82 17.96 11.80
N ARG A 120 8.26 18.69 12.82
CA ARG A 120 7.47 18.97 14.02
C ARG A 120 6.21 19.80 13.75
N GLU A 121 6.22 20.57 12.67
CA GLU A 121 5.16 21.49 12.26
C GLU A 121 4.08 20.81 11.41
N THR A 122 4.30 19.57 10.97
CA THR A 122 3.35 18.87 10.11
C THR A 122 2.05 18.56 10.84
N ILE A 123 0.95 19.03 10.28
CA ILE A 123 -0.39 18.87 10.86
C ILE A 123 -0.93 17.50 10.48
N TYR A 124 -1.48 16.78 11.46
CA TYR A 124 -2.18 15.52 11.29
C TYR A 124 -3.67 15.78 11.04
N TYR A 125 -4.06 15.82 9.78
CA TYR A 125 -5.47 15.97 9.41
C TYR A 125 -6.24 14.67 9.68
N CYS A 126 -7.41 14.77 10.32
CA CYS A 126 -8.29 13.60 10.54
C CYS A 126 -8.87 13.03 9.24
N GLN A 127 -8.93 13.82 8.16
CA GLN A 127 -9.34 13.39 6.83
C GLN A 127 -8.45 14.02 5.75
N PRO A 128 -7.23 13.53 5.58
CA PRO A 128 -6.29 14.11 4.62
C PRO A 128 -6.74 13.96 3.16
N ARG A 129 -7.65 13.00 2.88
CA ARG A 129 -8.16 12.72 1.53
C ARG A 129 -9.62 12.26 1.61
N ILE A 130 -10.55 13.18 1.55
CA ILE A 130 -12.01 12.94 1.71
C ILE A 130 -12.53 11.82 0.81
N LYS A 131 -12.09 11.73 -0.45
CA LYS A 131 -12.53 10.73 -1.41
C LYS A 131 -12.23 9.28 -1.01
N TYR A 132 -11.23 9.06 -0.16
CA TYR A 132 -10.75 7.76 0.25
C TYR A 132 -10.86 7.54 1.77
N THR A 133 -11.67 8.36 2.42
CA THR A 133 -11.94 8.23 3.85
C THR A 133 -13.10 7.26 4.05
N TYR A 134 -12.98 6.39 5.03
CA TYR A 134 -14.10 5.54 5.44
C TYR A 134 -15.27 6.39 5.92
N ASP A 135 -16.49 5.98 5.58
CA ASP A 135 -17.72 6.68 5.99
C ASP A 135 -17.91 6.71 7.51
N TYR A 136 -17.32 5.74 8.20
CA TYR A 136 -17.37 5.57 9.64
C TYR A 136 -15.99 5.31 10.23
N SER A 137 -15.65 6.01 11.31
CA SER A 137 -14.46 5.75 12.15
C SER A 137 -14.83 5.84 13.63
N ASP A 138 -14.34 4.93 14.44
CA ASP A 138 -14.52 4.92 15.88
C ASP A 138 -14.02 6.21 16.57
N TYR A 139 -13.17 6.97 15.88
CA TYR A 139 -12.57 8.22 16.35
C TYR A 139 -13.27 9.49 15.85
N ASP A 140 -14.32 9.38 15.03
CA ASP A 140 -15.03 10.53 14.43
C ASP A 140 -15.60 11.48 15.49
N HIS A 141 -16.06 10.95 16.62
CA HIS A 141 -16.55 11.76 17.74
C HIS A 141 -15.43 12.52 18.46
N LEU A 142 -14.22 11.93 18.59
CA LEU A 142 -13.07 12.61 19.19
C LEU A 142 -12.53 13.72 18.27
N ALA A 143 -12.56 13.49 16.97
CA ALA A 143 -12.20 14.47 15.96
C ALA A 143 -13.27 15.53 15.75
N ARG A 144 -14.45 15.41 16.39
CA ARG A 144 -15.62 16.30 16.23
C ARG A 144 -16.05 16.47 14.77
N ARG A 145 -15.82 15.41 13.95
CA ARG A 145 -16.01 15.42 12.49
C ARG A 145 -17.37 15.96 12.07
N ASN A 146 -18.45 15.51 12.72
CA ASN A 146 -19.82 15.92 12.37
C ASN A 146 -20.08 17.40 12.58
N GLU A 147 -19.33 18.06 13.45
CA GLU A 147 -19.44 19.50 13.69
C GLU A 147 -18.77 20.29 12.56
N TRP A 148 -17.59 19.85 12.11
CA TRP A 148 -16.86 20.51 11.03
C TRP A 148 -17.53 20.35 9.66
N VAL A 149 -18.11 19.16 9.38
CA VAL A 149 -18.82 18.88 8.11
C VAL A 149 -20.10 19.74 7.99
N ARG A 150 -20.77 20.04 9.10
CA ARG A 150 -21.94 20.94 9.10
C ARG A 150 -21.57 22.37 8.81
N LEU A 151 -20.49 22.88 9.41
CA LEU A 151 -20.01 24.25 9.17
C LEU A 151 -19.53 24.47 7.72
N GLY A 152 -18.99 23.45 7.05
CA GLY A 152 -18.56 23.57 5.65
C GLY A 152 -19.69 23.55 4.62
N ARG A 153 -20.89 23.04 4.97
CA ARG A 153 -22.05 23.03 4.06
C ARG A 153 -22.81 24.36 4.03
N ASP A 154 -22.63 25.19 5.05
CA ASP A 154 -23.31 26.50 5.16
C ASP A 154 -22.53 27.62 4.47
N VAL A 155 -21.34 27.33 3.89
CA VAL A 155 -20.47 28.32 3.22
C VAL A 155 -20.70 28.34 1.69
N ASP A 156 -21.33 27.29 1.13
CA ASP A 156 -21.64 27.16 -0.32
C ASP A 156 -23.14 27.29 -0.63
N ALA A 157 -23.94 27.90 0.24
CA ALA A 157 -25.35 28.15 0.03
C ALA A 157 -25.64 29.63 -0.34
#